data_25269435fd8af4372b1b39b0da534ad9
#
_entry.id   25269435fd8af4372b1b39b0da534ad9
#
_cell.length_a   1.000
_cell.length_b   1.000
_cell.length_c   1.000
_cell.angle_alpha   90.00
_cell.angle_beta   90.00
_cell.angle_gamma   90.00
#
_symmetry.space_group_name_H-M   'P 1'
#
loop_
_entity.id
_entity.type
_entity.pdbx_description
1 polymer ?
#
loop_
_entity_poly.entity_id
_entity_poly.type
_entity_poly.pdbx_seq_one_letter_code
_entity_poly.pdbx_strand_id
1 'polypeptide(L)'
;MDVADGKYHLGTQSGRFLVRTSRTGLGAKAGHDLVIEVTRWDGEAVVDTGDPAASSLTVQAEAGSLEVREGTGGVKPLTVSDRREIEKNIREKVLHTGEHPTIAFRSTRVDGAPESFRVEGDLTMVGVTRPVTLDCRFADGRVQGTATVTQSRWGIKPYSAFFGALKLSDDVEVRFDVGLAAAPSTS
;
A
#
# COMPACT_ATOMS: atom_id res chain seq x y z
N MET A 1 -5.99 -25.16 1.37
CA MET A 1 -4.55 -25.44 1.62
C MET A 1 -4.17 -24.53 2.77
N ASP A 2 -3.75 -25.09 3.88
CA ASP A 2 -3.45 -24.31 5.09
C ASP A 2 -2.10 -23.60 4.93
N VAL A 3 -1.95 -22.44 5.57
CA VAL A 3 -0.65 -21.77 5.64
C VAL A 3 0.29 -22.60 6.53
N ALA A 4 1.52 -22.79 6.11
CA ALA A 4 2.52 -23.50 6.92
C ALA A 4 3.32 -22.51 7.77
N ASP A 5 3.77 -22.99 8.93
CA ASP A 5 4.72 -22.22 9.75
C ASP A 5 6.03 -22.05 8.99
N GLY A 6 6.66 -20.89 9.14
CA GLY A 6 7.93 -20.63 8.52
C GLY A 6 8.16 -19.18 8.10
N LYS A 7 9.27 -19.00 7.40
CA LYS A 7 9.73 -17.72 6.90
C LYS A 7 9.46 -17.61 5.40
N TYR A 8 8.86 -16.51 5.00
CA TYR A 8 8.47 -16.24 3.62
C TYR A 8 9.10 -14.93 3.14
N HIS A 9 9.76 -14.99 1.99
CA HIS A 9 10.19 -13.80 1.28
C HIS A 9 9.08 -13.33 0.34
N LEU A 10 8.76 -12.04 0.44
CA LEU A 10 7.69 -11.39 -0.31
C LEU A 10 8.30 -10.37 -1.27
N GLY A 11 7.66 -10.18 -2.40
CA GLY A 11 8.10 -9.18 -3.37
C GLY A 11 7.20 -9.16 -4.60
N THR A 12 7.58 -8.40 -5.59
CA THR A 12 6.80 -8.23 -6.83
C THR A 12 6.56 -9.54 -7.60
N GLN A 13 7.37 -10.58 -7.34
CA GLN A 13 7.19 -11.91 -7.92
C GLN A 13 6.06 -12.69 -7.23
N SER A 14 5.78 -12.39 -5.96
CA SER A 14 4.76 -13.10 -5.18
C SER A 14 3.43 -12.36 -5.12
N GLY A 15 3.38 -11.07 -5.43
CA GLY A 15 2.14 -10.32 -5.30
C GLY A 15 2.19 -8.87 -5.74
N ARG A 16 1.10 -8.17 -5.44
CA ARG A 16 0.90 -6.77 -5.83
C ARG A 16 0.41 -5.94 -4.66
N PHE A 17 0.86 -4.68 -4.63
CA PHE A 17 0.32 -3.62 -3.78
C PHE A 17 -0.29 -2.54 -4.65
N LEU A 18 -1.55 -2.21 -4.38
CA LEU A 18 -2.30 -1.17 -5.05
C LEU A 18 -2.73 -0.11 -4.05
N VAL A 19 -2.58 1.15 -4.43
CA VAL A 19 -3.11 2.30 -3.69
C VAL A 19 -4.26 2.87 -4.49
N ARG A 20 -5.41 3.01 -3.84
CA ARG A 20 -6.63 3.58 -4.43
C ARG A 20 -6.88 4.94 -3.83
N THR A 21 -6.95 5.95 -4.67
CA THR A 21 -7.32 7.30 -4.28
C THR A 21 -8.75 7.59 -4.72
N SER A 22 -9.43 8.45 -3.99
CA SER A 22 -10.73 8.99 -4.38
C SER A 22 -10.68 10.50 -4.38
N ARG A 23 -11.51 11.09 -5.21
CA ARG A 23 -11.66 12.55 -5.35
C ARG A 23 -12.83 13.05 -4.50
N THR A 24 -12.72 14.30 -4.08
CA THR A 24 -13.73 14.99 -3.29
C THR A 24 -13.81 16.45 -3.70
N GLY A 25 -14.81 17.20 -3.19
CA GLY A 25 -15.01 18.60 -3.48
C GLY A 25 -15.96 18.87 -4.66
N LEU A 26 -16.25 20.13 -4.90
CA LEU A 26 -17.21 20.58 -5.93
C LEU A 26 -16.76 20.25 -7.35
N GLY A 27 -15.45 20.25 -7.60
CA GLY A 27 -14.82 19.90 -8.89
C GLY A 27 -14.55 18.41 -9.08
N ALA A 28 -15.06 17.52 -8.22
CA ALA A 28 -14.78 16.10 -8.25
C ALA A 28 -15.09 15.44 -9.60
N LYS A 29 -16.10 15.94 -10.34
CA LYS A 29 -16.43 15.44 -11.68
C LYS A 29 -15.32 15.63 -12.72
N ALA A 30 -14.43 16.59 -12.53
CA ALA A 30 -13.32 16.87 -13.45
C ALA A 30 -12.07 16.01 -13.16
N GLY A 31 -11.95 15.46 -11.94
CA GLY A 31 -10.80 14.66 -11.55
C GLY A 31 -11.00 13.16 -11.78
N HIS A 32 -9.99 12.38 -11.43
CA HIS A 32 -9.99 10.92 -11.56
C HIS A 32 -9.77 10.27 -10.19
N ASP A 33 -10.46 9.16 -9.95
CA ASP A 33 -10.07 8.19 -8.94
C ASP A 33 -8.98 7.32 -9.53
N LEU A 34 -7.88 7.13 -8.80
CA LEU A 34 -6.69 6.47 -9.32
C LEU A 34 -6.50 5.09 -8.68
N VAL A 35 -6.01 4.16 -9.49
CA VAL A 35 -5.37 2.93 -9.02
C VAL A 35 -3.88 3.05 -9.33
N ILE A 36 -3.08 3.02 -8.30
CA ILE A 36 -1.62 3.21 -8.35
C ILE A 36 -0.99 1.91 -7.86
N GLU A 37 -0.03 1.38 -8.60
CA GLU A 37 0.72 0.18 -8.21
C GLU A 37 2.08 0.57 -7.66
N VAL A 38 2.47 -0.05 -6.55
CA VAL A 38 3.84 0.00 -6.02
C VAL A 38 4.64 -1.06 -6.73
N THR A 39 5.53 -0.66 -7.65
CA THR A 39 6.19 -1.57 -8.58
C THR A 39 7.54 -2.12 -8.10
N ARG A 40 8.12 -1.56 -7.05
CA ARG A 40 9.35 -2.06 -6.40
C ARG A 40 9.17 -2.09 -4.89
N TRP A 41 9.07 -3.28 -4.37
CA TRP A 41 8.94 -3.57 -2.95
C TRP A 41 9.43 -4.98 -2.65
N ASP A 42 9.83 -5.20 -1.42
CA ASP A 42 10.17 -6.49 -0.85
C ASP A 42 9.76 -6.56 0.62
N GLY A 43 9.72 -7.76 1.16
CA GLY A 43 9.34 -7.99 2.54
C GLY A 43 9.63 -9.39 3.02
N GLU A 44 9.41 -9.59 4.29
CA GLU A 44 9.54 -10.86 4.96
C GLU A 44 8.36 -11.06 5.91
N ALA A 45 7.76 -12.24 5.85
CA ALA A 45 6.77 -12.69 6.82
C ALA A 45 7.31 -13.91 7.57
N VAL A 46 7.16 -13.91 8.89
CA VAL A 46 7.31 -15.09 9.73
C VAL A 46 5.91 -15.50 10.15
N VAL A 47 5.55 -16.75 9.91
CA VAL A 47 4.23 -17.29 10.22
C VAL A 47 4.38 -18.37 11.30
N ASP A 48 3.63 -18.23 12.38
CA ASP A 48 3.39 -19.23 13.41
C ASP A 48 1.88 -19.40 13.58
N THR A 49 1.36 -20.54 13.11
CA THR A 49 -0.08 -20.81 13.14
C THR A 49 -0.55 -21.26 14.52
N GLY A 50 0.36 -21.75 15.36
CA GLY A 50 0.08 -22.14 16.75
C GLY A 50 0.05 -20.94 17.70
N ASP A 51 0.84 -19.91 17.40
CA ASP A 51 0.87 -18.64 18.14
C ASP A 51 0.93 -17.46 17.18
N PRO A 52 -0.21 -16.93 16.74
CA PRO A 52 -0.23 -15.78 15.83
C PRO A 52 0.54 -14.56 16.35
N ALA A 53 0.66 -14.40 17.67
CA ALA A 53 1.42 -13.29 18.25
C ALA A 53 2.94 -13.43 18.04
N ALA A 54 3.44 -14.63 17.76
CA ALA A 54 4.83 -14.87 17.34
C ALA A 54 5.07 -14.59 15.84
N SER A 55 4.01 -14.39 15.06
CA SER A 55 4.11 -14.02 13.65
C SER A 55 4.56 -12.56 13.49
N SER A 56 5.26 -12.28 12.39
CA SER A 56 5.71 -10.93 12.09
C SER A 56 5.74 -10.63 10.60
N LEU A 57 5.68 -9.35 10.26
CA LEU A 57 5.73 -8.85 8.89
C LEU A 57 6.62 -7.60 8.82
N THR A 58 7.54 -7.58 7.87
CA THR A 58 8.26 -6.37 7.46
C THR A 58 8.11 -6.18 5.96
N VAL A 59 7.91 -4.95 5.52
CA VAL A 59 7.83 -4.59 4.10
C VAL A 59 8.59 -3.29 3.88
N GLN A 60 9.35 -3.24 2.80
CA GLN A 60 9.96 -2.02 2.29
C GLN A 60 9.53 -1.78 0.84
N ALA A 61 9.23 -0.54 0.51
CA ALA A 61 8.91 -0.12 -0.84
C ALA A 61 9.72 1.11 -1.23
N GLU A 62 10.12 1.17 -2.49
CA GLU A 62 10.68 2.39 -3.05
C GLU A 62 9.57 3.41 -3.28
N ALA A 63 9.63 4.54 -2.59
CA ALA A 63 8.62 5.59 -2.69
C ALA A 63 8.48 6.16 -4.12
N GLY A 64 9.56 6.11 -4.91
CA GLY A 64 9.56 6.51 -6.31
C GLY A 64 8.97 5.51 -7.30
N SER A 65 8.55 4.33 -6.83
CA SER A 65 8.07 3.24 -7.69
C SER A 65 6.55 3.18 -7.87
N LEU A 66 5.84 4.23 -7.50
CA LEU A 66 4.40 4.33 -7.66
C LEU A 66 4.04 4.69 -9.11
N GLU A 67 3.31 3.80 -9.78
CA GLU A 67 2.88 3.95 -11.17
C GLU A 67 1.36 3.95 -11.29
N VAL A 68 0.79 4.88 -12.04
CA VAL A 68 -0.65 4.97 -12.28
C VAL A 68 -1.08 3.89 -13.27
N ARG A 69 -1.90 2.94 -12.82
CA ARG A 69 -2.45 1.87 -13.64
C ARG A 69 -3.78 2.25 -14.26
N GLU A 70 -4.65 2.87 -13.46
CA GLU A 70 -6.01 3.22 -13.90
C GLU A 70 -6.39 4.60 -13.37
N GLY A 71 -7.23 5.29 -14.13
CA GLY A 71 -7.94 6.48 -13.69
C GLY A 71 -9.38 6.38 -14.16
N THR A 72 -10.32 6.42 -13.22
CA THR A 72 -11.77 6.35 -13.51
C THR A 72 -12.45 7.67 -13.21
N GLY A 73 -13.53 7.96 -13.93
CA GLY A 73 -14.21 9.25 -13.88
C GLY A 73 -13.50 10.32 -14.73
N GLY A 74 -13.65 11.58 -14.33
CA GLY A 74 -13.14 12.69 -15.10
C GLY A 74 -13.92 12.98 -16.38
N VAL A 75 -13.55 14.04 -17.07
CA VAL A 75 -14.18 14.48 -18.33
C VAL A 75 -13.59 13.73 -19.54
N LYS A 76 -12.34 13.32 -19.44
CA LYS A 76 -11.60 12.57 -20.47
C LYS A 76 -10.77 11.47 -19.85
N PRO A 77 -10.52 10.36 -20.57
CA PRO A 77 -9.57 9.34 -20.11
C PRO A 77 -8.17 9.93 -19.90
N LEU A 78 -7.44 9.38 -18.93
CA LEU A 78 -6.04 9.77 -18.70
C LEU A 78 -5.15 9.35 -19.88
N THR A 79 -4.41 10.31 -20.42
CA THR A 79 -3.37 10.05 -21.41
C THR A 79 -2.10 9.52 -20.72
N VAL A 80 -1.16 9.02 -21.51
CA VAL A 80 0.18 8.63 -21.01
C VAL A 80 0.91 9.85 -20.41
N SER A 81 0.75 11.02 -20.99
CA SER A 81 1.34 12.27 -20.47
C SER A 81 0.75 12.64 -19.12
N ASP A 82 -0.58 12.54 -18.97
CA ASP A 82 -1.27 12.82 -17.69
C ASP A 82 -0.77 11.89 -16.59
N ARG A 83 -0.63 10.60 -16.88
CA ARG A 83 -0.12 9.61 -15.90
C ARG A 83 1.30 9.97 -15.45
N ARG A 84 2.19 10.31 -16.37
CA ARG A 84 3.57 10.72 -16.06
C ARG A 84 3.62 11.98 -15.20
N GLU A 85 2.74 12.94 -15.46
CA GLU A 85 2.66 14.16 -14.65
C GLU A 85 2.13 13.85 -13.25
N ILE A 86 1.12 13.01 -13.12
CA ILE A 86 0.62 12.55 -11.81
C ILE A 86 1.74 11.85 -11.03
N GLU A 87 2.44 10.91 -11.65
CA GLU A 87 3.56 10.19 -11.03
C GLU A 87 4.68 11.13 -10.59
N LYS A 88 5.01 12.12 -11.41
CA LYS A 88 5.96 13.17 -11.05
C LYS A 88 5.48 13.97 -9.83
N ASN A 89 4.22 14.38 -9.80
CA ASN A 89 3.65 15.08 -8.66
C ASN A 89 3.66 14.22 -7.37
N ILE A 90 3.39 12.93 -7.47
CA ILE A 90 3.51 12.01 -6.34
C ILE A 90 4.94 12.01 -5.79
N ARG A 91 5.93 11.86 -6.65
CA ARG A 91 7.34 11.83 -6.24
C ARG A 91 7.83 13.15 -5.65
N GLU A 92 7.50 14.27 -6.28
CA GLU A 92 8.10 15.56 -5.96
C GLU A 92 7.31 16.36 -4.92
N LYS A 93 5.97 16.29 -4.96
CA LYS A 93 5.10 17.15 -4.15
C LYS A 93 4.38 16.43 -3.01
N VAL A 94 4.20 15.12 -3.11
CA VAL A 94 3.47 14.33 -2.11
C VAL A 94 4.41 13.56 -1.22
N LEU A 95 5.28 12.73 -1.79
CA LEU A 95 6.16 11.83 -1.06
C LEU A 95 7.58 12.36 -0.89
N HIS A 96 7.97 13.41 -1.63
CA HIS A 96 9.33 13.99 -1.57
C HIS A 96 10.41 12.91 -1.63
N THR A 97 10.34 12.07 -2.66
CA THR A 97 11.13 10.84 -2.76
C THR A 97 12.65 11.07 -2.83
N GLY A 98 13.09 12.28 -3.18
CA GLY A 98 14.50 12.65 -3.12
C GLY A 98 15.05 12.73 -1.69
N GLU A 99 14.19 13.08 -0.72
CA GLU A 99 14.53 13.14 0.69
C GLU A 99 14.09 11.87 1.44
N HIS A 100 13.00 11.26 1.00
CA HIS A 100 12.36 10.10 1.62
C HIS A 100 12.17 8.96 0.59
N PRO A 101 13.24 8.27 0.20
CA PRO A 101 13.18 7.28 -0.90
C PRO A 101 12.47 5.98 -0.52
N THR A 102 12.24 5.72 0.77
CA THR A 102 11.72 4.45 1.27
C THR A 102 10.44 4.64 2.05
N ILE A 103 9.47 3.75 1.82
CA ILE A 103 8.29 3.53 2.66
C ILE A 103 8.50 2.19 3.35
N ALA A 104 8.35 2.12 4.67
CA ALA A 104 8.58 0.92 5.44
C ALA A 104 7.42 0.61 6.38
N PHE A 105 7.06 -0.67 6.46
CA PHE A 105 6.09 -1.18 7.43
C PHE A 105 6.74 -2.27 8.29
N ARG A 106 6.49 -2.23 9.59
CA ARG A 106 6.91 -3.25 10.54
C ARG A 106 5.75 -3.59 11.46
N SER A 107 5.34 -4.85 11.49
CA SER A 107 4.29 -5.32 12.39
C SER A 107 4.71 -5.20 13.85
N THR A 108 3.76 -4.88 14.70
CA THR A 108 3.87 -4.86 16.16
C THR A 108 3.01 -5.95 16.80
N ARG A 109 1.97 -6.40 16.09
CA ARG A 109 1.05 -7.45 16.56
C ARG A 109 0.37 -8.13 15.39
N VAL A 110 0.22 -9.44 15.49
CA VAL A 110 -0.64 -10.24 14.62
C VAL A 110 -1.68 -10.94 15.49
N ASP A 111 -2.95 -10.89 15.10
CA ASP A 111 -4.06 -11.43 15.89
C ASP A 111 -5.18 -11.96 14.99
N GLY A 112 -5.79 -13.07 15.37
CA GLY A 112 -6.88 -13.72 14.65
C GLY A 112 -6.53 -15.10 14.10
N ALA A 113 -7.38 -15.60 13.21
CA ALA A 113 -7.22 -16.88 12.53
C ALA A 113 -6.90 -16.67 11.05
N PRO A 114 -6.36 -17.67 10.33
CA PRO A 114 -5.99 -17.50 8.92
C PRO A 114 -7.10 -16.94 8.03
N GLU A 115 -8.34 -17.32 8.27
CA GLU A 115 -9.51 -16.87 7.49
C GLU A 115 -9.84 -15.39 7.71
N SER A 116 -9.44 -14.83 8.88
CA SER A 116 -9.64 -13.42 9.24
C SER A 116 -8.69 -13.02 10.35
N PHE A 117 -7.67 -12.25 10.02
CA PHE A 117 -6.67 -11.78 10.97
C PHE A 117 -6.32 -10.32 10.75
N ARG A 118 -5.72 -9.71 11.76
CA ARG A 118 -5.23 -8.35 11.73
C ARG A 118 -3.73 -8.31 11.95
N VAL A 119 -3.08 -7.42 11.24
CA VAL A 119 -1.69 -7.06 11.46
C VAL A 119 -1.64 -5.59 11.82
N GLU A 120 -1.33 -5.30 13.08
CA GLU A 120 -1.03 -3.95 13.52
C GLU A 120 0.45 -3.70 13.33
N GLY A 121 0.82 -2.49 12.93
CA GLY A 121 2.23 -2.16 12.74
C GLY A 121 2.46 -0.68 12.51
N ASP A 122 3.71 -0.33 12.45
CA ASP A 122 4.19 1.02 12.22
C ASP A 122 4.53 1.21 10.75
N LEU A 123 3.89 2.19 10.12
CA LEU A 123 4.17 2.64 8.77
C LEU A 123 5.00 3.92 8.82
N THR A 124 6.17 3.88 8.20
CA THR A 124 7.05 5.04 8.05
C THR A 124 7.03 5.50 6.59
N MET A 125 6.65 6.75 6.38
CA MET A 125 6.76 7.44 5.10
C MET A 125 6.95 8.94 5.33
N VAL A 126 7.59 9.63 4.41
CA VAL A 126 7.96 11.05 4.50
C VAL A 126 8.61 11.43 5.85
N GLY A 127 9.43 10.54 6.39
CA GLY A 127 10.13 10.74 7.67
C GLY A 127 9.24 10.63 8.92
N VAL A 128 7.97 10.24 8.79
CA VAL A 128 7.01 10.14 9.90
C VAL A 128 6.55 8.70 10.07
N THR A 129 6.52 8.22 11.30
CA THR A 129 6.04 6.87 11.66
C THR A 129 4.70 6.98 12.38
N ARG A 130 3.70 6.22 11.93
CA ARG A 130 2.37 6.14 12.54
C ARG A 130 1.83 4.71 12.49
N PRO A 131 1.01 4.31 13.45
CA PRO A 131 0.38 3.00 13.44
C PRO A 131 -0.67 2.88 12.33
N VAL A 132 -0.69 1.70 11.71
CA VAL A 132 -1.68 1.27 10.71
C VAL A 132 -2.10 -0.16 11.02
N THR A 133 -3.36 -0.48 10.75
CA THR A 133 -3.91 -1.82 10.85
C THR A 133 -4.21 -2.37 9.46
N LEU A 134 -3.75 -3.58 9.19
CA LEU A 134 -4.08 -4.33 7.99
C LEU A 134 -5.16 -5.36 8.35
N ASP A 135 -6.29 -5.32 7.66
CA ASP A 135 -7.32 -6.35 7.74
C ASP A 135 -7.05 -7.39 6.66
N CYS A 136 -6.77 -8.63 7.07
CA CYS A 136 -6.20 -9.68 6.24
C CYS A 136 -7.04 -10.95 6.25
N ARG A 137 -6.91 -11.73 5.19
CA ARG A 137 -7.36 -13.12 5.11
C ARG A 137 -6.38 -13.96 4.30
N PHE A 138 -6.25 -15.21 4.66
CA PHE A 138 -5.53 -16.21 3.88
C PHE A 138 -6.53 -17.14 3.19
N ALA A 139 -6.41 -17.27 1.89
CA ALA A 139 -7.19 -18.19 1.08
C ALA A 139 -6.39 -18.61 -0.16
N ASP A 140 -6.49 -19.86 -0.55
CA ASP A 140 -5.88 -20.41 -1.78
C ASP A 140 -4.35 -20.14 -1.89
N GLY A 141 -3.65 -20.22 -0.77
CA GLY A 141 -2.20 -19.98 -0.74
C GLY A 141 -1.80 -18.49 -0.81
N ARG A 142 -2.75 -17.57 -0.66
CA ARG A 142 -2.52 -16.14 -0.77
C ARG A 142 -3.05 -15.38 0.44
N VAL A 143 -2.34 -14.35 0.83
CA VAL A 143 -2.82 -13.34 1.77
C VAL A 143 -3.37 -12.16 0.98
N GLN A 144 -4.61 -11.84 1.24
CA GLN A 144 -5.27 -10.65 0.71
C GLN A 144 -5.61 -9.73 1.87
N GLY A 145 -5.44 -8.44 1.68
CA GLY A 145 -5.77 -7.50 2.73
C GLY A 145 -5.94 -6.08 2.25
N THR A 146 -6.44 -5.28 3.18
CA THR A 146 -6.68 -3.85 2.99
C THR A 146 -6.20 -3.06 4.20
N ALA A 147 -5.81 -1.82 3.95
CA ALA A 147 -5.55 -0.84 4.99
C ALA A 147 -6.01 0.54 4.52
N THR A 148 -6.44 1.37 5.46
CA THR A 148 -6.72 2.79 5.21
C THR A 148 -5.56 3.62 5.74
N VAL A 149 -5.02 4.48 4.89
CA VAL A 149 -3.97 5.44 5.23
C VAL A 149 -4.53 6.84 5.12
N THR A 150 -4.64 7.53 6.26
CA THR A 150 -5.06 8.95 6.31
C THR A 150 -3.81 9.82 6.15
N GLN A 151 -3.61 10.37 4.97
CA GLN A 151 -2.37 11.05 4.55
C GLN A 151 -1.92 12.15 5.51
N SER A 152 -2.85 12.94 6.03
CA SER A 152 -2.55 14.06 6.96
C SER A 152 -1.89 13.60 8.27
N ARG A 153 -2.06 12.35 8.67
CA ARG A 153 -1.38 11.80 9.86
C ARG A 153 0.14 11.73 9.69
N TRP A 154 0.62 11.65 8.45
CA TRP A 154 2.05 11.71 8.10
C TRP A 154 2.50 13.11 7.66
N GLY A 155 1.64 14.13 7.84
CA GLY A 155 1.94 15.49 7.41
C GLY A 155 1.81 15.71 5.89
N ILE A 156 1.31 14.73 5.16
CA ILE A 156 1.04 14.85 3.73
C ILE A 156 -0.25 15.65 3.55
N LYS A 157 -0.17 16.71 2.77
CA LYS A 157 -1.36 17.44 2.32
C LYS A 157 -1.96 16.71 1.12
N PRO A 158 -3.23 16.29 1.18
CA PRO A 158 -3.90 15.72 0.01
C PRO A 158 -3.80 16.67 -1.18
N TYR A 159 -3.46 16.12 -2.34
CA TYR A 159 -3.33 16.93 -3.55
C TYR A 159 -4.61 17.70 -3.84
N SER A 160 -4.47 18.98 -4.18
CA SER A 160 -5.58 19.83 -4.58
C SER A 160 -5.21 20.68 -5.78
N ALA A 161 -6.19 21.00 -6.60
CA ALA A 161 -6.08 21.86 -7.77
C ALA A 161 -7.25 22.82 -7.86
N PHE A 162 -7.18 23.80 -8.78
CA PHE A 162 -8.23 24.77 -9.01
C PHE A 162 -8.70 25.48 -7.73
N PHE A 163 -7.75 26.03 -6.95
CA PHE A 163 -8.01 26.73 -5.69
C PHE A 163 -8.81 25.88 -4.68
N GLY A 164 -8.58 24.57 -4.66
CA GLY A 164 -9.22 23.64 -3.74
C GLY A 164 -10.61 23.13 -4.20
N ALA A 165 -11.06 23.51 -5.40
CA ALA A 165 -12.31 22.97 -5.95
C ALA A 165 -12.21 21.48 -6.27
N LEU A 166 -11.03 21.00 -6.66
CA LEU A 166 -10.71 19.58 -6.83
C LEU A 166 -9.74 19.17 -5.72
N LYS A 167 -10.11 18.17 -4.94
CA LYS A 167 -9.26 17.59 -3.90
C LYS A 167 -9.27 16.08 -4.00
N LEU A 168 -8.14 15.45 -3.69
CA LEU A 168 -8.13 14.04 -3.32
C LEU A 168 -8.58 13.88 -1.86
N SER A 169 -9.21 12.75 -1.57
CA SER A 169 -9.54 12.38 -0.19
C SER A 169 -8.26 12.25 0.63
N ASP A 170 -8.34 12.61 1.90
CA ASP A 170 -7.25 12.39 2.86
C ASP A 170 -7.00 10.90 3.10
N ASP A 171 -8.06 10.10 3.07
CA ASP A 171 -7.96 8.65 3.15
C ASP A 171 -7.69 8.04 1.79
N VAL A 172 -6.65 7.20 1.74
CA VAL A 172 -6.35 6.32 0.62
C VAL A 172 -6.44 4.87 1.08
N GLU A 173 -6.92 4.00 0.22
CA GLU A 173 -7.02 2.57 0.50
C GLU A 173 -5.82 1.85 -0.12
N VAL A 174 -5.10 1.09 0.70
CA VAL A 174 -4.08 0.16 0.24
C VAL A 174 -4.69 -1.23 0.15
N ARG A 175 -4.54 -1.89 -0.99
CA ARG A 175 -4.94 -3.29 -1.21
C ARG A 175 -3.73 -4.09 -1.60
N PHE A 176 -3.64 -5.29 -1.07
CA PHE A 176 -2.59 -6.22 -1.44
C PHE A 176 -3.12 -7.64 -1.61
N ASP A 177 -2.44 -8.36 -2.48
CA ASP A 177 -2.69 -9.78 -2.76
C ASP A 177 -1.32 -10.43 -3.01
N VAL A 178 -0.89 -11.25 -2.05
CA VAL A 178 0.47 -11.80 -2.01
C VAL A 178 0.42 -13.30 -1.78
N GLY A 179 1.05 -14.06 -2.67
CA GLY A 179 1.23 -15.51 -2.50
C GLY A 179 2.30 -15.80 -1.45
N LEU A 180 2.00 -16.73 -0.55
CA LEU A 180 2.98 -17.32 0.35
C LEU A 180 3.54 -18.60 -0.29
N ALA A 181 4.54 -18.44 -1.15
CA ALA A 181 5.32 -19.58 -1.61
C ALA A 181 6.40 -19.88 -0.57
N ALA A 182 6.44 -21.11 -0.07
CA ALA A 182 7.50 -21.52 0.83
C ALA A 182 8.87 -21.21 0.21
N ALA A 183 9.73 -20.56 0.96
CA ALA A 183 11.13 -20.42 0.54
C ALA A 183 11.70 -21.82 0.31
N PRO A 184 12.47 -22.05 -0.78
CA PRO A 184 13.15 -23.31 -0.94
C PRO A 184 14.04 -23.53 0.27
N SER A 185 13.80 -24.65 0.98
CA SER A 185 14.65 -25.08 2.08
C SER A 185 16.07 -25.23 1.55
N THR A 186 16.95 -24.32 1.90
CA THR A 186 18.38 -24.52 1.75
C THR A 186 18.80 -25.60 2.75
N SER A 187 18.97 -26.80 2.22
CA SER A 187 19.61 -27.92 2.94
C SER A 187 21.08 -27.62 3.15
#